data_7ca5c2b9779b5692c256163a0b0d8222
#
_entry.id   7ca5c2b9779b5692c256163a0b0d8222
#
_cell.length_a   1.000
_cell.length_b   1.000
_cell.length_c   1.000
_cell.angle_alpha   90.00
_cell.angle_beta   90.00
_cell.angle_gamma   90.00
#
_symmetry.space_group_name_H-M   'P 1'
#
loop_
_entity.id
_entity.type
_entity.pdbx_description
1 polymer ?
#
loop_
_entity_poly.entity_id
_entity_poly.type
_entity_poly.pdbx_seq_one_letter_code
_entity_poly.pdbx_strand_id
1 'polypeptide(L)'
;GLLISPFCSSSAEAKDFVVVIDAGHGGHDPGAVGKISKEKNINLNVALKLGKQIQKNCPDVKVVYTRTRDVFIPLDRRAEIANNAKADLFISIHTNALAKNRTAKGASTWTLGLAKSDANLEVAKRENSVILYESDYKTRYAGFNPNSAESYIIFEFMQDKYMSQSVHLASLVQKHFRNTCRRVDR
;
A
#
# COMPACT_ATOMS: atom_id res chain seq x y z
N GLY A 1 -25.14 37.94 43.79
CA GLY A 1 -24.80 37.84 42.40
C GLY A 1 -24.02 36.55 42.15
N LEU A 2 -24.65 35.55 41.49
CA LEU A 2 -24.04 34.27 41.13
C LEU A 2 -23.40 34.45 39.75
N LEU A 3 -22.08 34.46 39.68
CA LEU A 3 -21.36 34.46 38.40
C LEU A 3 -21.31 33.03 37.84
N ILE A 4 -22.14 32.75 36.85
CA ILE A 4 -22.06 31.52 36.04
C ILE A 4 -20.99 31.74 34.97
N SER A 5 -19.84 31.12 35.16
CA SER A 5 -18.78 31.06 34.16
C SER A 5 -19.22 30.12 33.02
N PRO A 6 -19.16 30.53 31.74
CA PRO A 6 -19.46 29.58 30.66
C PRO A 6 -18.32 28.58 30.58
N PHE A 7 -18.67 27.31 30.80
CA PHE A 7 -17.79 26.18 30.49
C PHE A 7 -17.59 26.18 28.97
N CYS A 8 -16.44 26.67 28.54
CA CYS A 8 -15.98 26.50 27.17
C CYS A 8 -15.60 25.03 27.03
N SER A 9 -16.52 24.19 26.57
CA SER A 9 -16.19 22.83 26.14
C SER A 9 -15.29 22.95 24.90
N SER A 10 -13.99 22.85 25.09
CA SER A 10 -13.10 22.59 23.98
C SER A 10 -13.44 21.19 23.49
N SER A 11 -14.23 21.10 22.42
CA SER A 11 -14.31 19.88 21.64
C SER A 11 -12.90 19.58 21.15
N ALA A 12 -12.26 18.56 21.73
CA ALA A 12 -11.07 17.99 21.13
C ALA A 12 -11.47 17.59 19.71
N GLU A 13 -10.96 18.30 18.69
CA GLU A 13 -11.14 17.88 17.31
C GLU A 13 -10.63 16.44 17.22
N ALA A 14 -11.52 15.53 16.91
CA ALA A 14 -11.14 14.15 16.66
C ALA A 14 -10.14 14.17 15.48
N LYS A 15 -8.94 13.67 15.72
CA LYS A 15 -7.90 13.60 14.69
C LYS A 15 -8.43 12.77 13.53
N ASP A 16 -8.44 13.33 12.33
CA ASP A 16 -8.79 12.61 11.11
C ASP A 16 -7.95 11.33 10.98
N PHE A 17 -8.59 10.22 10.64
CA PHE A 17 -7.88 9.01 10.27
C PHE A 17 -7.30 9.18 8.86
N VAL A 18 -5.99 9.06 8.72
CA VAL A 18 -5.29 9.32 7.46
C VAL A 18 -4.97 8.01 6.76
N VAL A 19 -5.53 7.83 5.55
CA VAL A 19 -5.21 6.71 4.66
C VAL A 19 -4.36 7.21 3.50
N VAL A 20 -3.18 6.62 3.31
CA VAL A 20 -2.36 6.82 2.12
C VAL A 20 -2.61 5.66 1.16
N ILE A 21 -3.01 5.99 -0.07
CA ILE A 21 -3.20 5.03 -1.15
C ILE A 21 -2.04 5.16 -2.12
N ASP A 22 -1.29 4.08 -2.26
CA ASP A 22 -0.17 3.97 -3.17
C ASP A 22 -0.58 3.20 -4.43
N ALA A 23 -0.50 3.88 -5.58
CA ALA A 23 -0.63 3.22 -6.86
C ALA A 23 0.75 2.75 -7.32
N GLY A 24 1.03 1.46 -7.23
CA GLY A 24 2.32 0.89 -7.60
C GLY A 24 2.75 1.23 -9.03
N HIS A 25 4.07 1.31 -9.26
CA HIS A 25 4.68 1.69 -10.54
C HIS A 25 4.35 3.13 -10.97
N GLY A 26 4.58 3.47 -12.25
CA GLY A 26 4.26 4.79 -12.81
C GLY A 26 5.38 5.37 -13.67
N GLY A 27 5.05 6.28 -14.58
CA GLY A 27 6.01 6.91 -15.48
C GLY A 27 6.76 5.91 -16.35
N HIS A 28 8.09 5.89 -16.25
CA HIS A 28 8.96 4.97 -16.99
C HIS A 28 8.92 3.52 -16.44
N ASP A 29 8.42 3.30 -15.23
CA ASP A 29 8.18 1.96 -14.68
C ASP A 29 6.76 1.48 -15.03
N PRO A 30 6.61 0.58 -16.02
CA PRO A 30 5.30 0.11 -16.44
C PRO A 30 4.70 -0.93 -15.50
N GLY A 31 5.48 -1.55 -14.59
CA GLY A 31 5.13 -2.80 -13.93
C GLY A 31 4.97 -3.93 -14.95
N ALA A 32 4.09 -4.87 -14.68
CA ALA A 32 3.76 -5.93 -15.61
C ALA A 32 3.11 -5.37 -16.89
N VAL A 33 3.58 -5.88 -18.06
CA VAL A 33 3.08 -5.46 -19.37
C VAL A 33 2.23 -6.57 -19.96
N GLY A 34 0.94 -6.31 -20.07
CA GLY A 34 -0.02 -7.19 -20.72
C GLY A 34 -0.23 -6.84 -22.20
N LYS A 35 -1.08 -7.63 -22.89
CA LYS A 35 -1.40 -7.40 -24.31
C LYS A 35 -2.10 -6.06 -24.56
N ILE A 36 -2.95 -5.61 -23.63
CA ILE A 36 -3.84 -4.45 -23.81
C ILE A 36 -3.64 -3.38 -22.73
N SER A 37 -2.91 -3.68 -21.66
CA SER A 37 -2.73 -2.76 -20.53
C SER A 37 -1.37 -2.94 -19.87
N LYS A 38 -0.97 -1.91 -19.12
CA LYS A 38 0.20 -1.92 -18.24
C LYS A 38 -0.29 -1.87 -16.80
N GLU A 39 0.39 -2.55 -15.92
CA GLU A 39 0.07 -2.61 -14.49
C GLU A 39 -0.09 -1.22 -13.88
N LYS A 40 0.83 -0.29 -14.15
CA LYS A 40 0.80 1.09 -13.65
C LYS A 40 -0.54 1.80 -13.89
N ASN A 41 -1.20 1.53 -15.04
CA ASN A 41 -2.45 2.17 -15.41
C ASN A 41 -3.63 1.57 -14.64
N ILE A 42 -3.62 0.25 -14.45
CA ILE A 42 -4.64 -0.47 -13.68
C ILE A 42 -4.56 -0.03 -12.23
N ASN A 43 -3.34 -0.04 -11.65
CA ASN A 43 -3.11 0.35 -10.27
C ASN A 43 -3.58 1.79 -10.00
N LEU A 44 -3.28 2.72 -10.89
CA LEU A 44 -3.73 4.12 -10.78
C LEU A 44 -5.26 4.22 -10.80
N ASN A 45 -5.91 3.54 -11.74
CA ASN A 45 -7.36 3.56 -11.86
C ASN A 45 -8.06 2.97 -10.62
N VAL A 46 -7.52 1.87 -10.07
CA VAL A 46 -8.06 1.24 -8.86
C VAL A 46 -7.84 2.15 -7.65
N ALA A 47 -6.65 2.73 -7.49
CA ALA A 47 -6.31 3.64 -6.41
C ALA A 47 -7.25 4.85 -6.36
N LEU A 48 -7.47 5.50 -7.51
CA LEU A 48 -8.35 6.67 -7.60
C LEU A 48 -9.82 6.33 -7.31
N LYS A 49 -10.28 5.15 -7.78
CA LYS A 49 -11.64 4.68 -7.48
C LYS A 49 -11.80 4.35 -6.00
N LEU A 50 -10.82 3.67 -5.40
CA LEU A 50 -10.82 3.33 -3.97
C LEU A 50 -10.89 4.60 -3.12
N GLY A 51 -10.03 5.58 -3.38
CA GLY A 51 -10.03 6.82 -2.61
C GLY A 51 -11.34 7.60 -2.73
N LYS A 52 -11.94 7.65 -3.93
CA LYS A 52 -13.29 8.24 -4.10
C LYS A 52 -14.35 7.53 -3.27
N GLN A 53 -14.29 6.19 -3.18
CA GLN A 53 -15.23 5.43 -2.36
C GLN A 53 -15.02 5.69 -0.87
N ILE A 54 -13.77 5.76 -0.41
CA ILE A 54 -13.46 6.09 0.99
C ILE A 54 -13.98 7.49 1.31
N GLN A 55 -13.65 8.50 0.51
CA GLN A 55 -14.10 9.88 0.73
C GLN A 55 -15.63 10.02 0.75
N LYS A 56 -16.32 9.21 -0.07
CA LYS A 56 -17.79 9.23 -0.12
C LYS A 56 -18.44 8.59 1.11
N ASN A 57 -17.86 7.50 1.62
CA ASN A 57 -18.51 6.66 2.62
C ASN A 57 -17.92 6.81 4.04
N CYS A 58 -16.75 7.45 4.16
CA CYS A 58 -16.04 7.65 5.43
C CYS A 58 -15.59 9.13 5.50
N PRO A 59 -16.49 10.05 5.85
CA PRO A 59 -16.21 11.50 5.82
C PRO A 59 -15.14 11.95 6.84
N ASP A 60 -14.88 11.14 7.85
CA ASP A 60 -13.86 11.30 8.90
C ASP A 60 -12.49 10.75 8.48
N VAL A 61 -12.36 10.24 7.25
CA VAL A 61 -11.11 9.69 6.71
C VAL A 61 -10.51 10.63 5.68
N LYS A 62 -9.28 11.08 5.95
CA LYS A 62 -8.48 11.85 5.00
C LYS A 62 -7.74 10.91 4.06
N VAL A 63 -7.96 11.05 2.75
CA VAL A 63 -7.26 10.26 1.73
C VAL A 63 -6.11 11.07 1.12
N VAL A 64 -4.93 10.46 1.10
CA VAL A 64 -3.72 10.98 0.45
C VAL A 64 -3.26 9.94 -0.59
N TYR A 65 -2.75 10.38 -1.73
CA TYR A 65 -2.22 9.49 -2.77
C TYR A 65 -0.73 9.70 -2.94
N THR A 66 0.01 8.63 -3.23
CA THR A 66 1.41 8.75 -3.65
C THR A 66 1.52 9.36 -5.04
N ARG A 67 0.57 9.05 -5.93
CA ARG A 67 0.41 9.68 -7.25
C ARG A 67 -1.05 9.68 -7.68
N THR A 68 -1.43 10.69 -8.46
CA THR A 68 -2.76 10.82 -9.07
C THR A 68 -2.72 10.84 -10.60
N ARG A 69 -1.53 10.69 -11.16
CA ARG A 69 -1.27 10.67 -12.61
C ARG A 69 -0.15 9.68 -12.94
N ASP A 70 0.14 9.48 -14.21
CA ASP A 70 1.19 8.58 -14.67
C ASP A 70 2.58 9.23 -14.53
N VAL A 71 3.11 9.20 -13.31
CA VAL A 71 4.46 9.66 -12.95
C VAL A 71 5.18 8.58 -12.15
N PHE A 72 6.50 8.52 -12.27
CA PHE A 72 7.34 7.66 -11.43
C PHE A 72 7.53 8.29 -10.06
N ILE A 73 7.34 7.49 -9.01
CA ILE A 73 7.64 7.85 -7.62
C ILE A 73 8.58 6.79 -7.05
N PRO A 74 9.78 7.16 -6.64
CA PRO A 74 10.73 6.26 -5.96
C PRO A 74 10.12 5.59 -4.73
N LEU A 75 10.60 4.39 -4.35
CA LEU A 75 9.99 3.62 -3.24
C LEU A 75 10.12 4.34 -1.90
N ASP A 76 11.30 4.91 -1.60
CA ASP A 76 11.53 5.70 -0.39
C ASP A 76 10.60 6.92 -0.33
N ARG A 77 10.36 7.56 -1.48
CA ARG A 77 9.47 8.71 -1.55
C ARG A 77 8.02 8.36 -1.25
N ARG A 78 7.57 7.15 -1.60
CA ARG A 78 6.23 6.64 -1.24
C ARG A 78 6.08 6.52 0.27
N ALA A 79 7.10 5.94 0.94
CA ALA A 79 7.15 5.86 2.40
C ALA A 79 7.22 7.25 3.05
N GLU A 80 8.01 8.15 2.49
CA GLU A 80 8.12 9.53 2.97
C GLU A 80 6.79 10.29 2.89
N ILE A 81 6.04 10.13 1.80
CA ILE A 81 4.69 10.71 1.64
C ILE A 81 3.78 10.23 2.77
N ALA A 82 3.80 8.93 3.08
CA ALA A 82 2.99 8.36 4.15
C ALA A 82 3.42 8.89 5.54
N ASN A 83 4.72 8.94 5.81
CA ASN A 83 5.26 9.43 7.06
C ASN A 83 4.96 10.93 7.27
N ASN A 84 5.13 11.75 6.24
CA ASN A 84 4.84 13.19 6.28
C ASN A 84 3.34 13.47 6.46
N ALA A 85 2.49 12.63 5.88
CA ALA A 85 1.04 12.70 6.08
C ALA A 85 0.62 12.19 7.47
N LYS A 86 1.54 11.61 8.27
CA LYS A 86 1.24 10.92 9.54
C LYS A 86 0.15 9.86 9.34
N ALA A 87 0.31 9.04 8.29
CA ALA A 87 -0.67 8.05 7.90
C ALA A 87 -0.94 7.04 9.02
N ASP A 88 -2.22 6.77 9.26
CA ASP A 88 -2.66 5.70 10.14
C ASP A 88 -2.76 4.37 9.38
N LEU A 89 -2.93 4.42 8.05
CA LEU A 89 -2.98 3.26 7.16
C LEU A 89 -2.30 3.56 5.82
N PHE A 90 -1.48 2.62 5.34
CA PHE A 90 -0.89 2.63 4.00
C PHE A 90 -1.40 1.44 3.19
N ILE A 91 -1.97 1.71 2.02
CA ILE A 91 -2.50 0.68 1.11
C ILE A 91 -1.77 0.81 -0.22
N SER A 92 -0.97 -0.19 -0.57
CA SER A 92 -0.34 -0.27 -1.88
C SER A 92 -1.14 -1.20 -2.80
N ILE A 93 -1.31 -0.78 -4.06
CA ILE A 93 -2.12 -1.47 -5.06
C ILE A 93 -1.21 -1.90 -6.21
N HIS A 94 -1.19 -3.22 -6.43
CA HIS A 94 -0.47 -3.87 -7.52
C HIS A 94 -1.39 -4.83 -8.28
N THR A 95 -1.07 -5.06 -9.55
CA THR A 95 -1.76 -6.01 -10.41
C THR A 95 -0.75 -7.00 -10.95
N ASN A 96 -0.40 -7.96 -10.12
CA ASN A 96 0.64 -8.94 -10.40
C ASN A 96 0.36 -9.77 -11.65
N ALA A 97 1.41 -10.06 -12.44
CA ALA A 97 1.39 -11.02 -13.52
C ALA A 97 2.17 -12.27 -13.16
N LEU A 98 1.62 -13.43 -13.48
CA LEU A 98 2.32 -14.71 -13.34
C LEU A 98 2.98 -15.09 -14.66
N ALA A 99 4.29 -15.31 -14.65
CA ALA A 99 5.06 -15.60 -15.86
C ALA A 99 4.67 -16.94 -16.53
N LYS A 100 4.24 -17.94 -15.75
CA LYS A 100 3.99 -19.31 -16.21
C LYS A 100 2.52 -19.75 -16.14
N ASN A 101 1.66 -19.08 -15.40
CA ASN A 101 0.28 -19.52 -15.19
C ASN A 101 -0.71 -18.46 -15.66
N ARG A 102 -1.24 -18.64 -16.88
CA ARG A 102 -2.24 -17.74 -17.47
C ARG A 102 -3.67 -17.98 -16.98
N THR A 103 -3.89 -19.00 -16.15
CA THR A 103 -5.20 -19.36 -15.64
C THR A 103 -5.48 -18.87 -14.24
N ALA A 104 -4.44 -18.39 -13.51
CA ALA A 104 -4.62 -17.83 -12.19
C ALA A 104 -5.46 -16.55 -12.25
N LYS A 105 -6.47 -16.49 -11.38
CA LYS A 105 -7.40 -15.38 -11.26
C LYS A 105 -7.72 -15.18 -9.80
N GLY A 106 -7.93 -13.94 -9.40
CA GLY A 106 -8.33 -13.62 -8.04
C GLY A 106 -7.58 -12.41 -7.51
N ALA A 107 -7.75 -12.15 -6.21
CA ALA A 107 -7.08 -11.10 -5.49
C ALA A 107 -6.47 -11.66 -4.21
N SER A 108 -5.30 -11.18 -3.86
CA SER A 108 -4.63 -11.47 -2.60
C SER A 108 -4.35 -10.18 -1.86
N THR A 109 -4.46 -10.22 -0.53
CA THR A 109 -4.11 -9.10 0.32
C THR A 109 -2.90 -9.50 1.16
N TRP A 110 -1.87 -8.68 1.08
CA TRP A 110 -0.59 -8.90 1.73
C TRP A 110 -0.45 -7.95 2.90
N THR A 111 0.03 -8.43 4.00
CA THR A 111 0.44 -7.60 5.14
C THR A 111 1.95 -7.65 5.26
N LEU A 112 2.55 -6.55 5.70
CA LEU A 112 3.95 -6.54 6.02
C LEU A 112 4.18 -7.44 7.24
N GLY A 113 5.06 -8.43 7.12
CA GLY A 113 5.32 -9.43 8.15
C GLY A 113 6.17 -10.57 7.62
N LEU A 114 6.39 -11.58 8.47
CA LEU A 114 7.23 -12.74 8.13
C LEU A 114 6.76 -13.39 6.82
N ALA A 115 7.66 -13.41 5.83
CA ALA A 115 7.44 -14.12 4.60
C ALA A 115 7.31 -15.62 4.90
N LYS A 116 6.08 -16.10 5.07
CA LYS A 116 5.81 -17.49 5.44
C LYS A 116 6.02 -18.50 4.30
N SER A 117 6.36 -18.01 3.11
CA SER A 117 6.62 -18.86 1.96
C SER A 117 7.57 -18.21 0.96
N ASP A 118 8.33 -19.04 0.24
CA ASP A 118 9.21 -18.59 -0.84
C ASP A 118 8.44 -17.78 -1.91
N ALA A 119 7.19 -18.14 -2.17
CA ALA A 119 6.35 -17.43 -3.12
C ALA A 119 6.08 -15.97 -2.69
N ASN A 120 5.93 -15.72 -1.38
CA ASN A 120 5.74 -14.37 -0.85
C ASN A 120 7.02 -13.54 -1.01
N LEU A 121 8.18 -14.16 -0.72
CA LEU A 121 9.47 -13.52 -0.88
C LEU A 121 9.73 -13.14 -2.34
N GLU A 122 9.41 -14.02 -3.29
CA GLU A 122 9.58 -13.75 -4.73
C GLU A 122 8.69 -12.59 -5.22
N VAL A 123 7.47 -12.45 -4.70
CA VAL A 123 6.64 -11.28 -4.99
C VAL A 123 7.28 -10.00 -4.44
N ALA A 124 7.71 -10.01 -3.18
CA ALA A 124 8.37 -8.87 -2.56
C ALA A 124 9.65 -8.45 -3.31
N LYS A 125 10.48 -9.42 -3.70
CA LYS A 125 11.68 -9.17 -4.51
C LYS A 125 11.35 -8.52 -5.85
N ARG A 126 10.33 -9.01 -6.53
CA ARG A 126 9.92 -8.46 -7.82
C ARG A 126 9.44 -7.03 -7.69
N GLU A 127 8.56 -6.73 -6.73
CA GLU A 127 8.03 -5.38 -6.54
C GLU A 127 9.12 -4.39 -6.11
N ASN A 128 10.09 -4.85 -5.29
CA ASN A 128 11.21 -4.02 -4.87
C ASN A 128 12.34 -3.92 -5.93
N SER A 129 12.33 -4.73 -6.98
CA SER A 129 13.35 -4.67 -8.05
C SER A 129 13.34 -3.33 -8.80
N VAL A 130 12.26 -2.56 -8.70
CA VAL A 130 12.16 -1.20 -9.24
C VAL A 130 13.24 -0.26 -8.69
N ILE A 131 13.78 -0.54 -7.50
CA ILE A 131 14.94 0.19 -6.92
C ILE A 131 16.11 0.21 -7.90
N LEU A 132 16.33 -0.86 -8.67
CA LEU A 132 17.42 -0.95 -9.63
C LEU A 132 17.31 0.03 -10.81
N TYR A 133 16.14 0.61 -11.04
CA TYR A 133 15.95 1.67 -12.05
C TYR A 133 16.37 3.06 -11.54
N GLU A 134 16.66 3.20 -10.24
CA GLU A 134 17.12 4.44 -9.65
C GLU A 134 18.64 4.54 -9.74
N SER A 135 19.16 5.62 -10.34
CA SER A 135 20.61 5.79 -10.59
C SER A 135 21.43 5.87 -9.31
N ASP A 136 20.82 6.29 -8.20
CA ASP A 136 21.43 6.49 -6.88
C ASP A 136 21.03 5.44 -5.84
N TYR A 137 20.46 4.30 -6.28
CA TYR A 137 19.87 3.32 -5.37
C TYR A 137 20.83 2.80 -4.30
N LYS A 138 22.12 2.64 -4.62
CA LYS A 138 23.12 2.15 -3.67
C LYS A 138 23.33 3.08 -2.48
N THR A 139 23.23 4.39 -2.72
CA THR A 139 23.36 5.41 -1.68
C THR A 139 22.06 5.61 -0.93
N ARG A 140 20.95 5.67 -1.66
CA ARG A 140 19.61 5.91 -1.13
C ARG A 140 19.10 4.77 -0.26
N TYR A 141 19.38 3.54 -0.65
CA TYR A 141 19.00 2.33 0.10
C TYR A 141 20.22 1.61 0.66
N ALA A 142 21.13 2.35 1.30
CA ALA A 142 22.36 1.80 1.85
C ALA A 142 22.08 0.63 2.80
N GLY A 143 22.73 -0.50 2.54
CA GLY A 143 22.56 -1.74 3.32
C GLY A 143 21.38 -2.61 2.89
N PHE A 144 20.51 -2.15 1.98
CA PHE A 144 19.46 -2.99 1.41
C PHE A 144 19.94 -3.69 0.13
N ASN A 145 19.83 -5.01 0.09
CA ASN A 145 20.09 -5.82 -1.09
C ASN A 145 18.77 -6.47 -1.56
N PRO A 146 18.20 -6.04 -2.69
CA PRO A 146 16.93 -6.57 -3.18
C PRO A 146 16.98 -8.06 -3.57
N ASN A 147 18.19 -8.64 -3.66
CA ASN A 147 18.39 -10.05 -3.96
C ASN A 147 18.65 -10.92 -2.72
N SER A 148 18.74 -10.32 -1.52
CA SER A 148 19.02 -11.02 -0.28
C SER A 148 17.76 -11.15 0.58
N ALA A 149 17.48 -12.37 1.03
CA ALA A 149 16.37 -12.64 1.95
C ALA A 149 16.58 -11.93 3.30
N GLU A 150 17.83 -11.79 3.75
CA GLU A 150 18.18 -11.14 5.01
C GLU A 150 17.81 -9.67 5.02
N SER A 151 17.91 -8.98 3.88
CA SER A 151 17.50 -7.57 3.76
C SER A 151 16.00 -7.38 4.01
N TYR A 152 15.18 -8.36 3.68
CA TYR A 152 13.73 -8.32 3.94
C TYR A 152 13.41 -8.66 5.40
N ILE A 153 14.19 -9.51 6.06
CA ILE A 153 14.01 -9.89 7.47
C ILE A 153 14.21 -8.70 8.40
N ILE A 154 15.15 -7.80 8.09
CA ILE A 154 15.43 -6.61 8.91
C ILE A 154 14.21 -5.68 8.98
N PHE A 155 13.43 -5.56 7.92
CA PHE A 155 12.21 -4.76 7.93
C PHE A 155 11.09 -5.37 8.80
N GLU A 156 11.10 -6.66 9.05
CA GLU A 156 10.10 -7.36 9.87
C GLU A 156 10.17 -7.00 11.34
N PHE A 157 11.36 -6.89 11.92
CA PHE A 157 11.52 -6.56 13.34
C PHE A 157 10.99 -5.20 13.74
N MET A 158 10.85 -4.27 12.82
CA MET A 158 10.42 -2.91 13.10
C MET A 158 8.90 -2.71 13.11
N GLN A 159 8.09 -3.71 12.76
CA GLN A 159 6.68 -3.49 12.39
C GLN A 159 5.63 -4.29 13.16
N ASP A 160 6.02 -4.99 14.21
CA ASP A 160 5.12 -5.91 14.93
C ASP A 160 3.94 -5.20 15.64
N LYS A 161 4.08 -3.93 15.99
CA LYS A 161 3.09 -3.18 16.78
C LYS A 161 1.69 -3.12 16.17
N TYR A 162 1.56 -3.12 14.85
CA TYR A 162 0.27 -2.98 14.14
C TYR A 162 -0.10 -4.19 13.29
N MET A 163 0.65 -5.27 13.41
CA MET A 163 0.46 -6.48 12.61
C MET A 163 -0.95 -7.06 12.75
N SER A 164 -1.46 -7.17 13.97
CA SER A 164 -2.80 -7.73 14.22
C SER A 164 -3.91 -6.95 13.53
N GLN A 165 -3.81 -5.63 13.52
CA GLN A 165 -4.76 -4.74 12.84
C GLN A 165 -4.65 -4.88 11.32
N SER A 166 -3.43 -4.95 10.78
CA SER A 166 -3.17 -5.17 9.35
C SER A 166 -3.73 -6.51 8.89
N VAL A 167 -3.51 -7.59 9.65
CA VAL A 167 -4.04 -8.93 9.34
C VAL A 167 -5.57 -8.93 9.43
N HIS A 168 -6.14 -8.26 10.41
CA HIS A 168 -7.60 -8.16 10.53
C HIS A 168 -8.21 -7.44 9.32
N LEU A 169 -7.67 -6.28 8.92
CA LEU A 169 -8.09 -5.56 7.73
C LEU A 169 -7.95 -6.42 6.47
N ALA A 170 -6.80 -7.08 6.30
CA ALA A 170 -6.56 -7.97 5.16
C ALA A 170 -7.59 -9.10 5.08
N SER A 171 -7.96 -9.69 6.22
CA SER A 171 -8.98 -10.74 6.28
C SER A 171 -10.36 -10.25 5.85
N LEU A 172 -10.73 -9.02 6.25
CA LEU A 172 -11.98 -8.37 5.83
C LEU A 172 -11.99 -8.10 4.32
N VAL A 173 -10.89 -7.57 3.79
CA VAL A 173 -10.74 -7.34 2.34
C VAL A 173 -10.88 -8.65 1.58
N GLN A 174 -10.21 -9.72 1.99
CA GLN A 174 -10.32 -11.04 1.36
C GLN A 174 -11.73 -11.63 1.45
N LYS A 175 -12.40 -11.46 2.58
CA LYS A 175 -13.80 -11.87 2.73
C LYS A 175 -14.70 -11.18 1.70
N HIS A 176 -14.53 -9.87 1.50
CA HIS A 176 -15.30 -9.12 0.52
C HIS A 176 -14.96 -9.52 -0.92
N PHE A 177 -13.70 -9.76 -1.27
CA PHE A 177 -13.32 -10.29 -2.57
C PHE A 177 -13.96 -11.64 -2.85
N ARG A 178 -14.00 -12.55 -1.88
CA ARG A 178 -14.65 -13.87 -2.01
C ARG A 178 -16.12 -13.74 -2.35
N ASN A 179 -16.81 -12.80 -1.74
CA ASN A 179 -18.23 -12.58 -1.92
C ASN A 179 -18.58 -11.88 -3.24
N THR A 180 -17.70 -11.00 -3.74
CA THR A 180 -17.95 -10.15 -4.91
C THR A 180 -17.29 -10.67 -6.18
N CYS A 181 -16.04 -11.10 -6.12
CA CYS A 181 -15.26 -11.53 -7.28
C CYS A 181 -15.23 -13.04 -7.44
N ARG A 182 -15.81 -13.79 -6.52
CA ARG A 182 -15.92 -15.27 -6.49
C ARG A 182 -14.60 -16.02 -6.50
N ARG A 183 -13.48 -15.35 -6.45
CA ARG A 183 -12.15 -15.95 -6.38
C ARG A 183 -11.24 -15.10 -5.52
N VAL A 184 -10.63 -15.75 -4.57
CA VAL A 184 -9.48 -15.25 -3.82
C VAL A 184 -8.31 -16.14 -4.16
N ASP A 185 -7.16 -15.56 -4.34
CA ASP A 185 -5.95 -16.32 -4.46
C ASP A 185 -5.51 -16.71 -3.04
N ARG A 186 -5.52 -18.03 -2.77
CA ARG A 186 -4.94 -18.77 -1.63
C ARG A 186 -5.09 -18.23 -0.22
#